data_2bda1deecf782727b71cf2acd93b6645
#
_entry.id   2bda1deecf782727b71cf2acd93b6645
#
_cell.length_a   1.000
_cell.length_b   1.000
_cell.length_c   1.000
_cell.angle_alpha   90.00
_cell.angle_beta   90.00
_cell.angle_gamma   90.00
#
_symmetry.space_group_name_H-M   'P 1'
#
loop_
_entity.id
_entity.type
_entity.pdbx_description
1 polymer ?
#
loop_
_entity_poly.entity_id
_entity_poly.type
_entity_poly.pdbx_seq_one_letter_code
_entity_poly.pdbx_strand_id
1 'polypeptide(L)'
;MAETPPTVPPTDDPTAASRKQDHIEMAFQSRVESGELDRRFYYEPMLDPHPEPGTTWAPLPFLGKTLRAPLWVSSMTGGTALANVINHNLARACAEFGLGMGLGSCRQLLYSDQYLPDFDVRDTIGPELPLYANLGVAQVDLLLQTGALDRLHQLLSKLRADGLIVHVNPLQEAMQPEGDHFTRPPLETVQELLEKT
;
A
#
# COMPACT_ATOMS: atom_id res chain seq x y z
N MET A 1 30.82 -13.15 24.50
CA MET A 1 29.81 -12.16 24.93
C MET A 1 28.65 -12.34 23.98
N ALA A 2 27.50 -12.79 24.46
CA ALA A 2 26.32 -12.90 23.62
C ALA A 2 25.79 -11.47 23.39
N GLU A 3 25.80 -11.02 22.15
CA GLU A 3 25.15 -9.76 21.77
C GLU A 3 23.65 -9.91 22.04
N THR A 4 23.12 -9.04 22.84
CA THR A 4 21.68 -8.93 23.08
C THR A 4 21.03 -8.55 21.74
N PRO A 5 20.04 -9.31 21.23
CA PRO A 5 19.38 -8.97 20.00
C PRO A 5 18.79 -7.55 20.10
N PRO A 6 18.85 -6.74 19.02
CA PRO A 6 18.33 -5.40 19.05
C PRO A 6 16.85 -5.41 19.48
N THR A 7 16.59 -4.76 20.59
CA THR A 7 15.21 -4.54 21.06
C THR A 7 14.52 -3.67 20.02
N VAL A 8 13.46 -4.21 19.42
CA VAL A 8 12.57 -3.44 18.54
C VAL A 8 12.11 -2.21 19.34
N PRO A 9 12.38 -0.98 18.90
CA PRO A 9 11.96 0.20 19.64
C PRO A 9 10.43 0.20 19.78
N PRO A 10 9.90 0.69 20.92
CA PRO A 10 8.46 0.82 21.09
C PRO A 10 7.91 1.72 19.99
N THR A 11 6.95 1.20 19.25
CA THR A 11 6.44 1.76 17.99
C THR A 11 5.32 2.74 18.20
N ASP A 12 5.26 3.41 19.30
CA ASP A 12 4.40 4.57 19.46
C ASP A 12 5.12 5.77 18.81
N ASP A 13 4.98 5.87 17.49
CA ASP A 13 5.29 7.10 16.78
C ASP A 13 4.11 8.07 17.03
N PRO A 14 4.24 9.01 17.99
CA PRO A 14 3.15 9.90 18.35
C PRO A 14 2.73 10.84 17.21
N THR A 15 3.56 10.92 16.16
CA THR A 15 3.32 11.80 15.02
C THR A 15 2.69 11.04 13.83
N ALA A 16 2.61 9.70 13.86
CA ALA A 16 2.12 8.92 12.74
C ALA A 16 0.69 9.29 12.32
N ALA A 17 -0.20 9.55 13.27
CA ALA A 17 -1.58 9.93 12.99
C ALA A 17 -1.66 11.34 12.39
N SER A 18 -0.92 12.33 12.92
CA SER A 18 -0.90 13.70 12.40
C SER A 18 -0.32 13.73 10.98
N ARG A 19 0.79 13.04 10.72
CA ARG A 19 1.37 12.95 9.37
C ARG A 19 0.41 12.36 8.34
N LYS A 20 -0.35 11.34 8.73
CA LYS A 20 -1.37 10.75 7.83
C LYS A 20 -2.52 11.70 7.57
N GLN A 21 -2.90 12.51 8.54
CA GLN A 21 -3.87 13.56 8.34
C GLN A 21 -3.34 14.66 7.41
N ASP A 22 -2.09 15.10 7.62
CA ASP A 22 -1.43 16.08 6.75
C ASP A 22 -1.35 15.58 5.31
N HIS A 23 -1.05 14.29 5.08
CA HIS A 23 -1.05 13.70 3.73
C HIS A 23 -2.43 13.78 3.07
N ILE A 24 -3.52 13.52 3.82
CA ILE A 24 -4.88 13.63 3.29
C ILE A 24 -5.20 15.09 2.94
N GLU A 25 -4.89 16.02 3.84
CA GLU A 25 -5.12 17.44 3.62
C GLU A 25 -4.33 17.98 2.42
N MET A 26 -3.05 17.59 2.31
CA MET A 26 -2.21 17.93 1.15
C MET A 26 -2.74 17.32 -0.15
N ALA A 27 -3.29 16.11 -0.12
CA ALA A 27 -3.90 15.49 -1.29
C ALA A 27 -5.10 16.31 -1.80
N PHE A 28 -5.93 16.84 -0.89
CA PHE A 28 -7.03 17.75 -1.26
C PHE A 28 -6.56 19.14 -1.70
N GLN A 29 -5.40 19.58 -1.22
CA GLN A 29 -4.81 20.87 -1.60
C GLN A 29 -3.95 20.77 -2.86
N SER A 30 -3.53 19.56 -3.23
CA SER A 30 -2.73 19.35 -4.43
C SER A 30 -3.53 19.78 -5.67
N ARG A 31 -3.07 20.86 -6.29
CA ARG A 31 -3.66 21.35 -7.54
C ARG A 31 -2.89 20.74 -8.70
N VAL A 32 -3.53 19.80 -9.37
CA VAL A 32 -3.13 19.48 -10.73
C VAL A 32 -3.75 20.58 -11.59
N GLU A 33 -3.00 21.63 -11.91
CA GLU A 33 -3.48 22.65 -12.80
C GLU A 33 -3.72 22.02 -14.18
N SER A 34 -4.93 22.23 -14.69
CA SER A 34 -5.37 21.68 -16.00
C SER A 34 -4.57 22.18 -17.21
N GLY A 35 -3.55 23.00 -16.98
CA GLY A 35 -2.67 23.56 -18.00
C GLY A 35 -1.28 22.91 -18.07
N GLU A 36 -0.88 22.10 -17.10
CA GLU A 36 0.41 21.40 -17.16
C GLU A 36 0.23 20.03 -17.82
N LEU A 37 0.90 19.83 -18.94
CA LEU A 37 1.03 18.53 -19.58
C LEU A 37 1.74 17.57 -18.63
N ASP A 38 1.03 16.52 -18.20
CA ASP A 38 1.67 15.40 -17.50
C ASP A 38 2.62 14.68 -18.46
N ARG A 39 3.91 14.95 -18.32
CA ARG A 39 4.96 14.40 -19.21
C ARG A 39 5.16 12.90 -19.07
N ARG A 40 4.47 12.25 -18.15
CA ARG A 40 4.42 10.77 -18.06
C ARG A 40 3.48 10.17 -19.09
N PHE A 41 2.58 10.98 -19.66
CA PHE A 41 1.63 10.59 -20.69
C PHE A 41 1.80 11.47 -21.91
N TYR A 42 1.68 10.87 -23.08
CA TYR A 42 1.65 11.58 -24.35
C TYR A 42 0.52 11.02 -25.21
N TYR A 43 -0.03 11.88 -26.04
CA TYR A 43 -1.07 11.48 -26.98
C TYR A 43 -0.42 10.78 -28.17
N GLU A 44 -0.83 9.54 -28.42
CA GLU A 44 -0.48 8.81 -29.63
C GLU A 44 -1.73 8.70 -30.49
N PRO A 45 -1.69 9.21 -31.74
CA PRO A 45 -2.85 9.14 -32.64
C PRO A 45 -3.25 7.70 -32.88
N MET A 46 -4.53 7.38 -32.65
CA MET A 46 -5.06 6.06 -32.97
C MET A 46 -5.10 5.90 -34.50
N LEU A 47 -4.44 4.86 -34.99
CA LEU A 47 -4.49 4.45 -36.40
C LEU A 47 -5.61 3.43 -36.67
N ASP A 48 -6.15 2.87 -35.61
CA ASP A 48 -7.25 1.91 -35.66
C ASP A 48 -8.61 2.62 -35.56
N PRO A 49 -9.70 2.00 -36.04
CA PRO A 49 -11.04 2.54 -35.90
C PRO A 49 -11.44 2.62 -34.43
N HIS A 50 -12.34 3.52 -34.11
CA HIS A 50 -12.90 3.61 -32.76
C HIS A 50 -13.56 2.29 -32.34
N PRO A 51 -13.46 1.89 -31.06
CA PRO A 51 -14.19 0.74 -30.57
C PRO A 51 -15.71 0.96 -30.73
N GLU A 52 -16.45 -0.12 -30.97
CA GLU A 52 -17.90 -0.07 -31.06
C GLU A 52 -18.52 0.52 -29.78
N PRO A 53 -19.58 1.33 -29.87
CA PRO A 53 -20.29 1.86 -28.72
C PRO A 53 -20.74 0.74 -27.76
N GLY A 54 -20.47 0.90 -26.48
CA GLY A 54 -20.78 -0.10 -25.47
C GLY A 54 -19.72 -1.17 -25.27
N THR A 55 -18.61 -1.12 -26.00
CA THR A 55 -17.45 -1.99 -25.73
C THR A 55 -16.91 -1.73 -24.33
N THR A 56 -16.74 -2.78 -23.55
CA THR A 56 -16.10 -2.74 -22.23
C THR A 56 -14.65 -3.22 -22.34
N TRP A 57 -13.86 -2.89 -21.34
CA TRP A 57 -12.51 -3.45 -21.20
C TRP A 57 -12.57 -4.98 -21.17
N ALA A 58 -11.64 -5.63 -21.86
CA ALA A 58 -11.44 -7.06 -21.68
C ALA A 58 -10.99 -7.33 -20.23
N PRO A 59 -11.49 -8.42 -19.61
CA PRO A 59 -11.01 -8.81 -18.28
C PRO A 59 -9.49 -8.95 -18.25
N LEU A 60 -8.83 -8.33 -17.28
CA LEU A 60 -7.38 -8.31 -17.14
C LEU A 60 -6.94 -9.28 -16.05
N PRO A 61 -6.24 -10.39 -16.39
CA PRO A 61 -5.62 -11.24 -15.37
C PRO A 61 -4.55 -10.46 -14.60
N PHE A 62 -4.61 -10.51 -13.27
CA PHE A 62 -3.67 -9.82 -12.40
C PHE A 62 -3.40 -10.63 -11.14
N LEU A 63 -2.19 -11.17 -11.01
CA LEU A 63 -1.70 -11.91 -9.82
C LEU A 63 -2.71 -12.97 -9.29
N GLY A 64 -3.20 -13.80 -10.20
CA GLY A 64 -4.14 -14.90 -9.87
C GLY A 64 -5.60 -14.49 -9.75
N LYS A 65 -5.92 -13.21 -9.93
CA LYS A 65 -7.29 -12.67 -9.93
C LYS A 65 -7.59 -11.96 -11.25
N THR A 66 -8.78 -11.39 -11.38
CA THR A 66 -9.20 -10.73 -12.62
C THR A 66 -9.77 -9.35 -12.32
N LEU A 67 -9.23 -8.33 -12.96
CA LEU A 67 -9.74 -6.96 -12.93
C LEU A 67 -10.70 -6.73 -14.10
N ARG A 68 -11.70 -5.87 -13.90
CA ARG A 68 -12.62 -5.45 -14.98
C ARG A 68 -12.10 -4.21 -15.75
N ALA A 69 -11.12 -3.51 -15.19
CA ALA A 69 -10.46 -2.38 -15.82
C ALA A 69 -8.98 -2.32 -15.39
N PRO A 70 -8.08 -1.78 -16.22
CA PRO A 70 -6.65 -1.65 -15.90
C PRO A 70 -6.39 -0.49 -14.92
N LEU A 71 -7.13 -0.47 -13.81
CA LEU A 71 -7.05 0.56 -12.77
C LEU A 71 -6.81 -0.08 -11.42
N TRP A 72 -6.04 0.62 -10.60
CA TRP A 72 -5.64 0.19 -9.28
C TRP A 72 -5.73 1.35 -8.29
N VAL A 73 -6.34 1.12 -7.12
CA VAL A 73 -6.31 2.09 -6.02
C VAL A 73 -4.95 2.01 -5.33
N SER A 74 -4.14 3.04 -5.52
CA SER A 74 -2.81 3.13 -4.95
C SER A 74 -2.85 3.35 -3.42
N SER A 75 -1.86 2.81 -2.74
CA SER A 75 -1.69 2.86 -1.29
C SER A 75 -1.58 4.30 -0.78
N MET A 76 -2.57 4.79 -0.03
CA MET A 76 -2.59 6.19 0.41
C MET A 76 -2.61 6.32 1.94
N THR A 77 -3.57 5.74 2.64
CA THR A 77 -3.86 6.12 4.01
C THR A 77 -4.26 4.94 4.91
N GLY A 78 -4.22 5.17 6.21
CA GLY A 78 -4.64 4.24 7.26
C GLY A 78 -4.30 4.78 8.65
N GLY A 79 -4.96 4.28 9.71
CA GLY A 79 -4.66 4.61 11.10
C GLY A 79 -5.19 5.97 11.56
N THR A 80 -6.27 6.47 10.96
CA THR A 80 -7.04 7.62 11.44
C THR A 80 -8.52 7.41 11.14
N ALA A 81 -9.42 8.07 11.89
CA ALA A 81 -10.87 7.96 11.65
C ALA A 81 -11.27 8.36 10.22
N LEU A 82 -10.63 9.37 9.65
CA LEU A 82 -10.86 9.79 8.26
C LEU A 82 -10.34 8.74 7.27
N ALA A 83 -9.21 8.10 7.57
CA ALA A 83 -8.67 7.02 6.76
C ALA A 83 -9.60 5.81 6.70
N ASN A 84 -10.29 5.49 7.80
CA ASN A 84 -11.33 4.45 7.81
C ASN A 84 -12.40 4.74 6.75
N VAL A 85 -12.98 5.94 6.77
CA VAL A 85 -14.01 6.35 5.81
C VAL A 85 -13.49 6.27 4.37
N ILE A 86 -12.27 6.77 4.13
CA ILE A 86 -11.65 6.76 2.79
C ILE A 86 -11.44 5.33 2.30
N ASN A 87 -10.82 4.47 3.11
CA ASN A 87 -10.51 3.10 2.71
C ASN A 87 -11.77 2.29 2.40
N HIS A 88 -12.82 2.42 3.23
CA HIS A 88 -14.09 1.74 2.97
C HIS A 88 -14.82 2.29 1.74
N ASN A 89 -14.73 3.60 1.46
CA ASN A 89 -15.27 4.18 0.23
C ASN A 89 -14.54 3.66 -1.01
N LEU A 90 -13.21 3.61 -0.96
CA LEU A 90 -12.39 3.08 -2.05
C LEU A 90 -12.64 1.59 -2.27
N ALA A 91 -12.78 0.80 -1.20
CA ALA A 91 -13.09 -0.61 -1.29
C ALA A 91 -14.47 -0.86 -1.95
N ARG A 92 -15.49 -0.02 -1.64
CA ARG A 92 -16.79 -0.07 -2.33
C ARG A 92 -16.66 0.25 -3.82
N ALA A 93 -15.90 1.27 -4.15
CA ALA A 93 -15.63 1.61 -5.56
C ALA A 93 -14.90 0.46 -6.27
N CYS A 94 -13.88 -0.16 -5.63
CA CYS A 94 -13.21 -1.33 -6.19
C CYS A 94 -14.18 -2.47 -6.46
N ALA A 95 -15.06 -2.79 -5.49
CA ALA A 95 -16.08 -3.83 -5.66
C ALA A 95 -17.04 -3.53 -6.82
N GLU A 96 -17.50 -2.29 -6.92
CA GLU A 96 -18.45 -1.87 -7.97
C GLU A 96 -17.82 -1.91 -9.37
N PHE A 97 -16.60 -1.39 -9.49
CA PHE A 97 -15.94 -1.24 -10.81
C PHE A 97 -14.96 -2.39 -11.14
N GLY A 98 -14.76 -3.35 -10.24
CA GLY A 98 -13.87 -4.49 -10.48
C GLY A 98 -12.39 -4.11 -10.52
N LEU A 99 -11.95 -3.28 -9.57
CA LEU A 99 -10.59 -2.75 -9.46
C LEU A 99 -9.80 -3.47 -8.36
N GLY A 100 -8.47 -3.39 -8.43
CA GLY A 100 -7.60 -3.82 -7.33
C GLY A 100 -7.33 -2.69 -6.34
N MET A 101 -6.93 -3.05 -5.10
CA MET A 101 -6.63 -2.09 -4.05
C MET A 101 -5.35 -2.44 -3.30
N GLY A 102 -4.44 -1.46 -3.16
CA GLY A 102 -3.36 -1.46 -2.20
C GLY A 102 -3.71 -0.60 -0.99
N LEU A 103 -3.52 -1.14 0.20
CA LEU A 103 -3.70 -0.40 1.45
C LEU A 103 -2.54 0.57 1.68
N GLY A 104 -2.78 1.65 2.41
CA GLY A 104 -1.71 2.49 2.94
C GLY A 104 -0.82 1.71 3.92
N SER A 105 0.32 2.30 4.33
CA SER A 105 1.25 1.61 5.23
C SER A 105 0.56 0.99 6.44
N CYS A 106 0.68 -0.33 6.54
CA CYS A 106 0.12 -1.16 7.61
C CYS A 106 1.07 -1.30 8.81
N ARG A 107 2.14 -0.48 8.90
CA ARG A 107 3.17 -0.55 9.96
C ARG A 107 2.58 -0.66 11.37
N GLN A 108 1.53 0.11 11.68
CA GLN A 108 0.90 0.12 13.00
C GLN A 108 0.31 -1.25 13.38
N LEU A 109 -0.19 -2.01 12.40
CA LEU A 109 -0.80 -3.33 12.62
C LEU A 109 0.22 -4.44 12.93
N LEU A 110 1.51 -4.19 12.74
CA LEU A 110 2.57 -5.10 13.21
C LEU A 110 2.65 -5.19 14.74
N TYR A 111 2.09 -4.19 15.45
CA TYR A 111 2.27 -4.02 16.88
C TYR A 111 0.98 -3.86 17.66
N SER A 112 -0.11 -3.41 17.02
CA SER A 112 -1.39 -3.16 17.68
C SER A 112 -2.55 -3.34 16.71
N ASP A 113 -3.63 -3.92 17.19
CA ASP A 113 -4.86 -4.09 16.42
C ASP A 113 -5.82 -2.89 16.56
N GLN A 114 -5.41 -1.84 17.27
CA GLN A 114 -6.23 -0.64 17.51
C GLN A 114 -6.79 -0.04 16.21
N TYR A 115 -5.98 -0.03 15.14
CA TYR A 115 -6.33 0.54 13.84
C TYR A 115 -6.79 -0.50 12.81
N LEU A 116 -6.97 -1.75 13.22
CA LEU A 116 -7.41 -2.81 12.30
C LEU A 116 -8.70 -2.44 11.55
N PRO A 117 -9.71 -1.83 12.18
CA PRO A 117 -10.93 -1.44 11.47
C PRO A 117 -10.72 -0.47 10.31
N ASP A 118 -9.62 0.31 10.32
CA ASP A 118 -9.31 1.27 9.25
C ASP A 118 -8.78 0.59 7.98
N PHE A 119 -8.31 -0.64 8.11
CA PHE A 119 -7.68 -1.41 7.05
C PHE A 119 -8.45 -2.68 6.68
N ASP A 120 -9.35 -3.17 7.54
CA ASP A 120 -10.11 -4.39 7.30
C ASP A 120 -11.28 -4.13 6.34
N VAL A 121 -10.95 -4.09 5.05
CA VAL A 121 -11.89 -3.82 3.96
C VAL A 121 -12.21 -5.04 3.11
N ARG A 122 -11.70 -6.24 3.49
CA ARG A 122 -11.88 -7.45 2.69
C ARG A 122 -13.35 -7.80 2.44
N ASP A 123 -14.21 -7.66 3.44
CA ASP A 123 -15.64 -7.96 3.27
C ASP A 123 -16.35 -6.96 2.36
N THR A 124 -15.80 -5.74 2.26
CA THR A 124 -16.33 -4.69 1.38
C THR A 124 -15.88 -4.89 -0.06
N ILE A 125 -14.59 -5.16 -0.30
CA ILE A 125 -14.05 -5.35 -1.66
C ILE A 125 -14.43 -6.72 -2.25
N GLY A 126 -14.68 -7.70 -1.40
CA GLY A 126 -14.98 -9.08 -1.79
C GLY A 126 -13.74 -9.95 -2.02
N PRO A 127 -13.92 -11.28 -2.11
CA PRO A 127 -12.80 -12.24 -2.22
C PRO A 127 -12.17 -12.29 -3.62
N GLU A 128 -12.90 -11.86 -4.66
CA GLU A 128 -12.51 -12.04 -6.07
C GLU A 128 -11.54 -10.95 -6.56
N LEU A 129 -11.47 -9.82 -5.86
CA LEU A 129 -10.62 -8.71 -6.26
C LEU A 129 -9.33 -8.67 -5.43
N PRO A 130 -8.20 -8.25 -6.05
CA PRO A 130 -6.92 -8.18 -5.35
C PRO A 130 -6.91 -7.08 -4.30
N LEU A 131 -6.50 -7.45 -3.08
CA LEU A 131 -6.26 -6.57 -1.94
C LEU A 131 -4.86 -6.82 -1.39
N TYR A 132 -4.02 -5.80 -1.38
CA TYR A 132 -2.63 -5.92 -0.93
C TYR A 132 -2.36 -5.06 0.30
N ALA A 133 -1.72 -5.65 1.30
CA ALA A 133 -1.14 -4.91 2.40
C ALA A 133 0.09 -4.11 1.92
N ASN A 134 0.56 -3.17 2.73
CA ASN A 134 1.71 -2.32 2.39
C ASN A 134 2.61 -2.13 3.61
N LEU A 135 3.92 -2.32 3.41
CA LEU A 135 4.96 -1.99 4.37
C LEU A 135 6.13 -1.30 3.65
N GLY A 136 6.78 -0.36 4.32
CA GLY A 136 8.03 0.19 3.85
C GLY A 136 9.15 -0.85 3.86
N VAL A 137 10.12 -0.72 2.96
CA VAL A 137 11.26 -1.64 2.88
C VAL A 137 12.06 -1.70 4.19
N ALA A 138 12.15 -0.59 4.94
CA ALA A 138 12.82 -0.54 6.24
C ALA A 138 12.12 -1.42 7.27
N GLN A 139 10.78 -1.46 7.29
CA GLN A 139 10.03 -2.34 8.19
C GLN A 139 10.23 -3.81 7.82
N VAL A 140 10.23 -4.13 6.52
CA VAL A 140 10.51 -5.49 6.04
C VAL A 140 11.91 -5.92 6.42
N ASP A 141 12.91 -5.06 6.21
CA ASP A 141 14.31 -5.33 6.60
C ASP A 141 14.45 -5.59 8.10
N LEU A 142 13.79 -4.79 8.93
CA LEU A 142 13.78 -4.98 10.38
C LEU A 142 13.15 -6.32 10.78
N LEU A 143 12.05 -6.73 10.16
CA LEU A 143 11.41 -8.02 10.43
C LEU A 143 12.32 -9.20 10.06
N LEU A 144 13.05 -9.08 8.94
CA LEU A 144 14.04 -10.08 8.51
C LEU A 144 15.22 -10.18 9.49
N GLN A 145 15.81 -9.05 9.87
CA GLN A 145 16.96 -8.98 10.77
C GLN A 145 16.64 -9.49 12.18
N THR A 146 15.43 -9.24 12.66
CA THR A 146 14.98 -9.65 13.99
C THR A 146 14.34 -11.04 14.03
N GLY A 147 14.19 -11.70 12.89
CA GLY A 147 13.50 -13.02 12.81
C GLY A 147 12.01 -12.94 13.13
N ALA A 148 11.39 -11.77 12.93
CA ALA A 148 10.00 -11.52 13.32
C ALA A 148 9.01 -11.61 12.14
N LEU A 149 9.30 -12.43 11.12
CA LEU A 149 8.43 -12.61 9.95
C LEU A 149 7.02 -13.13 10.29
N ASP A 150 6.85 -13.83 11.41
CA ASP A 150 5.53 -14.23 11.89
C ASP A 150 4.56 -13.05 12.03
N ARG A 151 5.06 -11.85 12.36
CA ARG A 151 4.22 -10.64 12.42
C ARG A 151 3.70 -10.23 11.04
N LEU A 152 4.50 -10.42 9.98
CA LEU A 152 4.05 -10.19 8.61
C LEU A 152 2.96 -11.19 8.22
N HIS A 153 3.16 -12.48 8.51
CA HIS A 153 2.14 -13.49 8.22
C HIS A 153 0.84 -13.23 8.98
N GLN A 154 0.93 -12.84 10.25
CA GLN A 154 -0.24 -12.43 11.05
C GLN A 154 -0.94 -11.21 10.45
N LEU A 155 -0.18 -10.19 10.01
CA LEU A 155 -0.71 -9.01 9.36
C LEU A 155 -1.52 -9.38 8.09
N LEU A 156 -0.91 -10.16 7.20
CA LEU A 156 -1.57 -10.60 5.96
C LEU A 156 -2.83 -11.42 6.25
N SER A 157 -2.76 -12.31 7.24
CA SER A 157 -3.91 -13.13 7.68
C SER A 157 -5.03 -12.28 8.25
N LYS A 158 -4.74 -11.33 9.15
CA LYS A 158 -5.75 -10.42 9.73
C LYS A 158 -6.47 -9.60 8.67
N LEU A 159 -5.74 -9.08 7.70
CA LEU A 159 -6.28 -8.30 6.59
C LEU A 159 -6.88 -9.17 5.49
N ARG A 160 -6.67 -10.48 5.54
CA ARG A 160 -7.04 -11.40 4.45
C ARG A 160 -6.52 -10.88 3.11
N ALA A 161 -5.29 -10.33 3.13
CA ALA A 161 -4.63 -9.75 1.98
C ALA A 161 -4.08 -10.85 1.06
N ASP A 162 -4.12 -10.59 -0.25
CA ASP A 162 -3.61 -11.51 -1.27
C ASP A 162 -2.08 -11.42 -1.42
N GLY A 163 -1.47 -10.40 -0.84
CA GLY A 163 -0.02 -10.20 -0.87
C GLY A 163 0.43 -8.90 -0.23
N LEU A 164 1.71 -8.59 -0.40
CA LEU A 164 2.38 -7.43 0.17
C LEU A 164 2.94 -6.51 -0.91
N ILE A 165 2.71 -5.22 -0.77
CA ILE A 165 3.44 -4.16 -1.46
C ILE A 165 4.62 -3.76 -0.57
N VAL A 166 5.84 -3.89 -1.08
CA VAL A 166 7.04 -3.35 -0.42
C VAL A 166 7.29 -1.95 -0.99
N HIS A 167 7.07 -0.93 -0.16
CA HIS A 167 7.23 0.46 -0.55
C HIS A 167 8.68 0.91 -0.38
N VAL A 168 9.26 1.48 -1.43
CA VAL A 168 10.66 1.96 -1.46
C VAL A 168 10.65 3.47 -1.66
N ASN A 169 10.97 4.23 -0.61
CA ASN A 169 10.91 5.69 -0.59
C ASN A 169 12.12 6.34 0.11
N PRO A 170 13.35 6.07 -0.33
CA PRO A 170 14.56 6.48 0.39
C PRO A 170 14.68 7.99 0.55
N LEU A 171 14.22 8.77 -0.41
CA LEU A 171 14.27 10.23 -0.32
C LEU A 171 13.32 10.77 0.75
N GLN A 172 12.11 10.25 0.81
CA GLN A 172 11.14 10.65 1.82
C GLN A 172 11.65 10.32 3.22
N GLU A 173 12.16 9.10 3.42
CA GLU A 173 12.74 8.69 4.70
C GLU A 173 13.93 9.58 5.10
N ALA A 174 14.80 9.93 4.16
CA ALA A 174 15.96 10.80 4.43
C ALA A 174 15.57 12.25 4.76
N MET A 175 14.43 12.72 4.30
CA MET A 175 13.96 14.10 4.52
C MET A 175 13.08 14.25 5.78
N GLN A 176 12.60 13.15 6.36
CA GLN A 176 11.78 13.16 7.57
C GLN A 176 12.67 12.99 8.82
N PRO A 177 12.49 13.80 9.88
CA PRO A 177 13.28 13.67 11.11
C PRO A 177 13.18 12.29 11.77
N GLU A 178 12.02 11.64 11.64
CA GLU A 178 11.70 10.30 12.16
C GLU A 178 11.76 9.22 11.07
N GLY A 179 12.36 9.53 9.92
CA GLY A 179 12.48 8.61 8.80
C GLY A 179 13.30 7.38 9.13
N ASP A 180 12.89 6.24 8.61
CA ASP A 180 13.58 4.97 8.83
C ASP A 180 14.82 4.87 7.93
N HIS A 181 15.95 4.48 8.52
CA HIS A 181 17.17 4.21 7.78
C HIS A 181 17.30 2.72 7.51
N PHE A 182 17.55 2.36 6.27
CA PHE A 182 17.88 1.00 5.87
C PHE A 182 19.28 0.96 5.26
N THR A 183 20.06 -0.01 5.68
CA THR A 183 21.48 -0.13 5.31
C THR A 183 21.72 -1.07 4.14
N ARG A 184 20.73 -1.92 3.85
CA ARG A 184 20.80 -2.87 2.73
C ARG A 184 20.09 -2.32 1.50
N PRO A 185 20.56 -2.65 0.29
CA PRO A 185 19.84 -2.36 -0.94
C PRO A 185 18.40 -2.96 -0.89
N PRO A 186 17.36 -2.22 -1.28
CA PRO A 186 15.99 -2.73 -1.28
C PRO A 186 15.80 -4.05 -2.03
N LEU A 187 16.56 -4.26 -3.10
CA LEU A 187 16.51 -5.50 -3.87
C LEU A 187 16.90 -6.72 -3.04
N GLU A 188 17.97 -6.61 -2.23
CA GLU A 188 18.43 -7.69 -1.36
C GLU A 188 17.39 -8.04 -0.29
N THR A 189 16.76 -6.99 0.30
CA THR A 189 15.67 -7.17 1.27
C THR A 189 14.49 -7.93 0.65
N VAL A 190 14.09 -7.56 -0.57
CA VAL A 190 12.99 -8.23 -1.27
C VAL A 190 13.35 -9.66 -1.65
N GLN A 191 14.58 -9.90 -2.11
CA GLN A 191 15.06 -11.25 -2.43
C GLN A 191 15.03 -12.16 -1.20
N GLU A 192 15.58 -11.71 -0.07
CA GLU A 192 15.55 -12.49 1.17
C GLU A 192 14.11 -12.73 1.67
N LEU A 193 13.22 -11.74 1.53
CA LEU A 193 11.81 -11.94 1.85
C LEU A 193 11.19 -13.07 1.02
N LEU A 194 11.41 -13.08 -0.30
CA LEU A 194 10.88 -14.08 -1.21
C LEU A 194 11.44 -15.49 -0.96
N GLU A 195 12.68 -15.60 -0.43
CA GLU A 195 13.27 -16.88 -0.06
C GLU A 195 12.68 -17.46 1.24
N LYS A 196 12.07 -16.59 2.08
CA LYS A 196 11.55 -16.97 3.40
C LYS A 196 10.03 -17.04 3.49
N THR A 197 9.32 -16.66 2.43
CA THR A 197 7.86 -16.69 2.31
C THR A 197 7.38 -17.57 1.18
#